data_cfc137f217f4f60783870a2fde17f84c
#
_entry.id   cfc137f217f4f60783870a2fde17f84c
#
_cell.length_a   1.000
_cell.length_b   1.000
_cell.length_c   1.000
_cell.angle_alpha   90.00
_cell.angle_beta   90.00
_cell.angle_gamma   90.00
#
_symmetry.space_group_name_H-M   'P 1'
#
loop_
_entity.id
_entity.type
_entity.pdbx_description
1 polymer ?
#
loop_
_entity_poly.entity_id
_entity_poly.type
_entity_poly.pdbx_seq_one_letter_code
_entity_poly.pdbx_strand_id
1 'polypeptide(L)'
;MSPSTVTLDPATRYQEMDGFGAAITGSTGYNLMQMTQENRTKFLTETFSDKEGYGFSYVRIAIGCSDFSFSEFTCCDEKGLEHFALPMEDTKYVIPILKEILAINPNCQSDCCSMDMSEVDESEKPGRTCTL
;
A
#
# COMPACT_ATOMS: atom_id res chain seq x y z
N MET A 1 16.02 36.98 -9.96
CA MET A 1 15.74 36.13 -8.79
C MET A 1 17.02 35.39 -8.42
N SER A 2 17.52 35.54 -7.21
CA SER A 2 18.68 34.76 -6.76
C SER A 2 18.28 33.30 -6.64
N PRO A 3 19.09 32.34 -7.08
CA PRO A 3 18.80 30.93 -6.91
C PRO A 3 18.75 30.60 -5.41
N SER A 4 17.68 29.93 -4.99
CA SER A 4 17.59 29.41 -3.62
C SER A 4 18.57 28.24 -3.48
N THR A 5 19.48 28.33 -2.53
CA THR A 5 20.45 27.26 -2.24
C THR A 5 19.97 26.47 -1.02
N VAL A 6 19.90 25.15 -1.16
CA VAL A 6 19.65 24.22 -0.07
C VAL A 6 20.98 23.60 0.33
N THR A 7 21.34 23.70 1.60
CA THR A 7 22.55 23.05 2.15
C THR A 7 22.12 21.85 2.97
N LEU A 8 22.66 20.67 2.65
CA LEU A 8 22.44 19.45 3.44
C LEU A 8 23.59 19.31 4.44
N ASP A 9 23.25 19.13 5.71
CA ASP A 9 24.19 18.84 6.76
C ASP A 9 23.99 17.40 7.29
N PRO A 10 24.74 16.42 6.80
CA PRO A 10 24.57 15.02 7.22
C PRO A 10 25.08 14.75 8.64
N ALA A 11 25.78 15.69 9.28
CA ALA A 11 26.22 15.55 10.66
C ALA A 11 25.11 15.85 11.66
N THR A 12 24.16 16.71 11.30
CA THR A 12 23.00 17.01 12.14
C THR A 12 21.93 15.96 11.95
N ARG A 13 21.67 15.20 13.01
CA ARG A 13 20.65 14.14 13.01
C ARG A 13 19.45 14.55 13.87
N TYR A 14 18.26 14.18 13.40
CA TYR A 14 17.00 14.39 14.11
C TYR A 14 16.38 13.03 14.51
N GLN A 15 15.12 12.81 14.18
CA GLN A 15 14.44 11.55 14.47
C GLN A 15 14.91 10.44 13.53
N GLU A 16 14.80 9.21 14.01
CA GLU A 16 14.88 8.01 13.17
C GLU A 16 13.60 7.88 12.32
N MET A 17 13.73 7.37 11.11
CA MET A 17 12.61 7.14 10.19
C MET A 17 12.57 5.66 9.83
N ASP A 18 11.37 5.06 9.92
CA ASP A 18 11.18 3.65 9.63
C ASP A 18 11.31 3.32 8.13
N GLY A 19 11.07 4.29 7.25
CA GLY A 19 11.23 4.11 5.82
C GLY A 19 10.40 5.06 4.98
N PHE A 20 10.49 4.86 3.67
CA PHE A 20 9.73 5.60 2.67
C PHE A 20 9.03 4.62 1.74
N GLY A 21 7.86 4.99 1.25
CA GLY A 21 7.11 4.15 0.34
C GLY A 21 5.87 4.82 -0.23
N ALA A 22 5.02 4.01 -0.82
CA ALA A 22 3.78 4.45 -1.42
C ALA A 22 2.68 3.39 -1.24
N ALA A 23 1.44 3.79 -1.53
CA ALA A 23 0.31 2.86 -1.48
C ALA A 23 0.32 1.91 -2.69
N ILE A 24 0.04 0.64 -2.43
CA ILE A 24 -0.31 -0.36 -3.44
C ILE A 24 -1.83 -0.54 -3.36
N THR A 25 -2.53 0.17 -4.23
CA THR A 25 -3.99 0.13 -4.34
C THR A 25 -4.44 -0.88 -5.39
N GLY A 26 -5.74 -1.15 -5.47
CA GLY A 26 -6.31 -1.99 -6.53
C GLY A 26 -5.97 -1.50 -7.92
N SER A 27 -6.12 -0.20 -8.19
CA SER A 27 -5.74 0.41 -9.47
C SER A 27 -4.25 0.29 -9.77
N THR A 28 -3.39 0.48 -8.75
CA THR A 28 -1.94 0.27 -8.91
C THR A 28 -1.64 -1.18 -9.26
N GLY A 29 -2.19 -2.12 -8.50
CA GLY A 29 -2.03 -3.55 -8.73
C GLY A 29 -2.49 -3.97 -10.13
N TYR A 30 -3.68 -3.50 -10.55
CA TYR A 30 -4.20 -3.74 -11.89
C TYR A 30 -3.25 -3.24 -12.98
N ASN A 31 -2.81 -1.98 -12.91
CA ASN A 31 -1.92 -1.41 -13.92
C ASN A 31 -0.60 -2.18 -14.00
N LEU A 32 -0.02 -2.55 -12.87
CA LEU A 32 1.21 -3.35 -12.83
C LEU A 32 0.99 -4.75 -13.44
N MET A 33 -0.17 -5.37 -13.21
CA MET A 33 -0.51 -6.67 -13.81
C MET A 33 -0.78 -6.61 -15.32
N GLN A 34 -1.08 -5.41 -15.89
CA GLN A 34 -1.20 -5.23 -17.34
C GLN A 34 0.19 -5.10 -18.03
N MET A 35 1.24 -4.82 -17.27
CA MET A 35 2.59 -4.76 -17.82
C MET A 35 3.10 -6.16 -18.21
N THR A 36 4.00 -6.22 -19.17
CA THR A 36 4.76 -7.46 -19.38
C THR A 36 5.54 -7.82 -18.12
N GLN A 37 5.77 -9.11 -17.87
CA GLN A 37 6.53 -9.55 -16.70
C GLN A 37 7.89 -8.87 -16.60
N GLU A 38 8.59 -8.73 -17.74
CA GLU A 38 9.90 -8.08 -17.79
C GLU A 38 9.84 -6.62 -17.34
N ASN A 39 8.92 -5.82 -17.89
CA ASN A 39 8.76 -4.41 -17.55
C ASN A 39 8.31 -4.24 -16.09
N ARG A 40 7.42 -5.09 -15.62
CA ARG A 40 6.94 -5.08 -14.23
C ARG A 40 8.07 -5.40 -13.25
N THR A 41 8.84 -6.45 -13.52
CA THR A 41 10.00 -6.82 -12.70
C THR A 41 11.03 -5.70 -12.68
N LYS A 42 11.32 -5.09 -13.82
CA LYS A 42 12.24 -3.95 -13.92
C LYS A 42 11.73 -2.78 -13.05
N PHE A 43 10.48 -2.37 -13.21
CA PHE A 43 9.87 -1.28 -12.44
C PHE A 43 9.91 -1.55 -10.93
N LEU A 44 9.53 -2.76 -10.51
CA LEU A 44 9.54 -3.13 -9.09
C LEU A 44 10.96 -3.19 -8.53
N THR A 45 11.94 -3.67 -9.30
CA THR A 45 13.34 -3.66 -8.89
C THR A 45 13.89 -2.26 -8.77
N GLU A 46 13.64 -1.38 -9.75
CA GLU A 46 14.05 0.03 -9.67
C GLU A 46 13.39 0.77 -8.48
N THR A 47 12.20 0.35 -8.05
CA THR A 47 11.50 0.99 -6.94
C THR A 47 11.94 0.44 -5.58
N PHE A 48 11.98 -0.88 -5.41
CA PHE A 48 12.08 -1.52 -4.10
C PHE A 48 13.45 -2.11 -3.78
N SER A 49 14.33 -2.34 -4.77
CA SER A 49 15.66 -2.86 -4.50
C SER A 49 16.53 -1.81 -3.81
N ASP A 50 17.14 -2.20 -2.70
CA ASP A 50 18.12 -1.38 -1.95
C ASP A 50 19.48 -1.28 -2.66
N LYS A 51 19.75 -2.17 -3.64
CA LYS A 51 21.02 -2.26 -4.36
C LYS A 51 20.95 -1.66 -5.76
N GLU A 52 19.83 -1.85 -6.43
CA GLU A 52 19.66 -1.53 -7.85
C GLU A 52 18.58 -0.46 -8.11
N GLY A 53 17.95 0.05 -7.05
CA GLY A 53 16.85 0.98 -7.15
C GLY A 53 16.83 2.05 -6.07
N TYR A 54 15.64 2.63 -5.89
CA TYR A 54 15.41 3.69 -4.89
C TYR A 54 15.32 3.18 -3.45
N GLY A 55 15.19 1.87 -3.25
CA GLY A 55 15.16 1.25 -1.95
C GLY A 55 13.92 1.60 -1.13
N PHE A 56 12.75 1.70 -1.76
CA PHE A 56 11.51 1.86 -1.01
C PHE A 56 11.32 0.67 -0.08
N SER A 57 11.18 0.95 1.20
CA SER A 57 11.11 -0.04 2.27
C SER A 57 9.74 -0.14 2.93
N TYR A 58 8.77 0.64 2.43
CA TYR A 58 7.45 0.73 3.04
C TYR A 58 6.35 0.72 1.99
N VAL A 59 5.27 -0.03 2.24
CA VAL A 59 4.06 0.01 1.42
C VAL A 59 2.83 0.18 2.32
N ARG A 60 1.84 0.91 1.83
CA ARG A 60 0.53 1.02 2.47
C ARG A 60 -0.50 0.25 1.65
N ILE A 61 -1.35 -0.50 2.33
CA ILE A 61 -2.41 -1.31 1.73
C ILE A 61 -3.73 -0.91 2.37
N ALA A 62 -4.78 -0.74 1.57
CA ALA A 62 -6.13 -0.58 2.09
C ALA A 62 -6.68 -1.94 2.54
N ILE A 63 -7.41 -1.96 3.65
CA ILE A 63 -8.29 -3.07 4.06
C ILE A 63 -9.69 -2.64 3.66
N GLY A 64 -10.33 -3.39 2.78
CA GLY A 64 -11.54 -2.97 2.10
C GLY A 64 -11.24 -2.05 0.91
N CYS A 65 -12.27 -1.42 0.36
CA CYS A 65 -12.10 -0.52 -0.77
C CYS A 65 -11.48 0.82 -0.36
N SER A 66 -11.02 1.54 -1.35
CA SER A 66 -10.55 2.92 -1.25
C SER A 66 -11.02 3.69 -2.49
N ASP A 67 -10.80 5.00 -2.51
CA ASP A 67 -11.07 5.85 -3.67
C ASP A 67 -10.25 5.49 -4.93
N PHE A 68 -9.29 4.57 -4.81
CA PHE A 68 -8.52 3.97 -5.92
C PHE A 68 -8.88 2.51 -6.18
N SER A 69 -10.01 2.03 -5.71
CA SER A 69 -10.56 0.72 -6.04
C SER A 69 -11.48 0.80 -7.26
N PHE A 70 -11.75 -0.33 -7.93
CA PHE A 70 -12.62 -0.38 -9.09
C PHE A 70 -14.11 -0.37 -8.72
N SER A 71 -14.42 -0.82 -7.52
CA SER A 71 -15.77 -0.89 -6.98
C SER A 71 -15.75 -0.69 -5.48
N GLU A 72 -16.89 -0.35 -4.92
CA GLU A 72 -17.10 -0.37 -3.49
C GLU A 72 -17.26 -1.81 -3.02
N PHE A 73 -16.52 -2.18 -2.00
CA PHE A 73 -16.60 -3.49 -1.35
C PHE A 73 -16.04 -3.40 0.07
N THR A 74 -16.49 -4.30 0.91
CA THR A 74 -15.80 -4.61 2.16
C THR A 74 -15.35 -6.07 2.16
N CYS A 75 -14.59 -6.47 3.16
CA CYS A 75 -14.21 -7.87 3.31
C CYS A 75 -15.30 -8.73 3.96
N CYS A 76 -16.40 -8.10 4.46
CA CYS A 76 -17.50 -8.79 5.12
C CYS A 76 -18.76 -7.92 5.09
N ASP A 77 -19.58 -8.07 4.04
CA ASP A 77 -20.81 -7.30 3.84
C ASP A 77 -22.03 -7.96 4.48
N GLU A 78 -21.91 -9.20 4.93
CA GLU A 78 -22.97 -9.95 5.61
C GLU A 78 -22.58 -10.21 7.07
N LYS A 79 -23.58 -10.24 7.96
CA LYS A 79 -23.36 -10.47 9.39
C LYS A 79 -22.86 -11.89 9.65
N GLY A 80 -21.66 -11.99 10.23
CA GLY A 80 -21.01 -13.24 10.60
C GLY A 80 -19.61 -13.38 9.96
N LEU A 81 -18.62 -13.73 10.76
CA LEU A 81 -17.23 -13.89 10.28
C LEU A 81 -17.06 -15.02 9.25
N GLU A 82 -18.02 -15.92 9.16
CA GLU A 82 -18.09 -16.95 8.13
C GLU A 82 -18.27 -16.39 6.72
N HIS A 83 -18.74 -15.16 6.60
CA HIS A 83 -18.89 -14.43 5.34
C HIS A 83 -17.66 -13.60 4.96
N PHE A 84 -16.65 -13.57 5.83
CA PHE A 84 -15.42 -12.87 5.54
C PHE A 84 -14.70 -13.49 4.34
N ALA A 85 -14.41 -12.67 3.34
CA ALA A 85 -13.63 -13.08 2.18
C ALA A 85 -12.79 -11.91 1.64
N LEU A 86 -11.56 -12.22 1.21
CA LEU A 86 -10.78 -11.24 0.48
C LEU A 86 -11.40 -11.01 -0.90
N PRO A 87 -11.62 -9.76 -1.31
CA PRO A 87 -12.21 -9.44 -2.60
C PRO A 87 -11.32 -9.88 -3.77
N MET A 88 -11.94 -10.00 -4.94
CA MET A 88 -11.23 -10.38 -6.17
C MET A 88 -10.10 -9.40 -6.50
N GLU A 89 -10.28 -8.13 -6.20
CA GLU A 89 -9.30 -7.08 -6.46
C GLU A 89 -8.00 -7.33 -5.69
N ASP A 90 -8.10 -7.66 -4.41
CA ASP A 90 -6.94 -7.99 -3.57
C ASP A 90 -6.27 -9.29 -4.02
N THR A 91 -7.07 -10.34 -4.22
CA THR A 91 -6.53 -11.66 -4.55
C THR A 91 -5.90 -11.72 -5.94
N LYS A 92 -6.41 -10.95 -6.89
CA LYS A 92 -5.98 -10.98 -8.29
C LYS A 92 -4.90 -9.96 -8.62
N TYR A 93 -4.89 -8.81 -7.95
CA TYR A 93 -4.01 -7.70 -8.30
C TYR A 93 -3.05 -7.32 -7.17
N VAL A 94 -3.57 -7.00 -5.98
CA VAL A 94 -2.73 -6.45 -4.91
C VAL A 94 -1.78 -7.50 -4.34
N ILE A 95 -2.29 -8.64 -3.92
CA ILE A 95 -1.50 -9.72 -3.30
C ILE A 95 -0.39 -10.26 -4.22
N PRO A 96 -0.63 -10.52 -5.52
CA PRO A 96 0.45 -10.93 -6.42
C PRO A 96 1.58 -9.91 -6.50
N ILE A 97 1.26 -8.62 -6.60
CA ILE A 97 2.28 -7.55 -6.65
C ILE A 97 3.05 -7.46 -5.34
N LEU A 98 2.39 -7.58 -4.19
CA LEU A 98 3.06 -7.60 -2.89
C LEU A 98 4.05 -8.78 -2.77
N LYS A 99 3.70 -9.93 -3.30
CA LYS A 99 4.61 -11.09 -3.32
C LYS A 99 5.84 -10.83 -4.20
N GLU A 100 5.68 -10.16 -5.33
CA GLU A 100 6.80 -9.76 -6.19
C GLU A 100 7.69 -8.72 -5.47
N ILE A 101 7.10 -7.74 -4.79
CA ILE A 101 7.84 -6.75 -3.99
C ILE A 101 8.65 -7.43 -2.89
N LEU A 102 8.04 -8.33 -2.11
CA LEU A 102 8.71 -9.05 -1.03
C LEU A 102 9.80 -10.01 -1.53
N ALA A 103 9.69 -10.51 -2.76
CA ALA A 103 10.75 -11.29 -3.38
C ALA A 103 11.98 -10.42 -3.73
N ILE A 104 11.78 -9.14 -4.04
CA ILE A 104 12.85 -8.17 -4.34
C ILE A 104 13.43 -7.60 -3.04
N ASN A 105 12.58 -7.16 -2.12
CA ASN A 105 12.95 -6.60 -0.83
C ASN A 105 12.21 -7.32 0.32
N PRO A 106 12.79 -8.39 0.89
CA PRO A 106 12.17 -9.14 1.98
C PRO A 106 11.95 -8.33 3.27
N ASN A 107 12.64 -7.19 3.41
CA ASN A 107 12.53 -6.31 4.56
C ASN A 107 11.48 -5.20 4.35
N CYS A 108 10.81 -5.18 3.21
CA CYS A 108 9.75 -4.20 2.96
C CYS A 108 8.63 -4.36 3.98
N GLN A 109 8.33 -3.30 4.71
CA GLN A 109 7.26 -3.26 5.69
C GLN A 109 5.95 -2.88 5.02
N SER A 110 4.84 -3.36 5.58
CA SER A 110 3.51 -2.99 5.11
C SER A 110 2.68 -2.43 6.25
N ASP A 111 2.03 -1.30 5.98
CA ASP A 111 1.00 -0.72 6.83
C ASP A 111 -0.37 -0.96 6.20
N CYS A 112 -1.29 -1.49 6.99
CA CYS A 112 -2.63 -1.79 6.56
C CYS A 112 -3.60 -0.86 7.28
N CYS A 113 -4.40 -0.11 6.53
CA CYS A 113 -5.44 0.72 7.12
C CYS A 113 -6.80 0.46 6.47
N SER A 114 -7.83 0.42 7.30
CA SER A 114 -9.20 0.44 6.81
C SER A 114 -9.50 1.85 6.32
N MET A 115 -9.92 1.95 5.05
CA MET A 115 -10.35 3.22 4.45
C MET A 115 -11.87 3.36 4.47
N ASP A 116 -12.56 2.23 4.61
CA ASP A 116 -14.01 2.17 4.69
C ASP A 116 -14.44 1.16 5.76
N MET A 117 -15.60 1.36 6.35
CA MET A 117 -16.18 0.47 7.36
C MET A 117 -17.32 -0.30 6.70
N SER A 118 -17.46 -1.60 7.02
CA SER A 118 -18.61 -2.38 6.58
C SER A 118 -19.90 -1.84 7.21
N GLU A 119 -21.00 -1.87 6.48
CA GLU A 119 -22.33 -1.51 7.00
C GLU A 119 -22.69 -2.29 8.28
N VAL A 120 -22.11 -3.47 8.47
CA VAL A 120 -22.31 -4.31 9.65
C VAL A 120 -21.67 -3.69 10.90
N ASP A 121 -20.55 -2.98 10.76
CA ASP A 121 -19.85 -2.33 11.87
C ASP A 121 -20.44 -0.97 12.22
N GLU A 122 -21.05 -0.26 11.27
CA GLU A 122 -21.65 1.05 11.49
C GLU A 122 -22.90 0.98 12.40
N SER A 123 -23.62 -0.14 12.37
CA SER A 123 -24.85 -0.30 13.18
C SER A 123 -24.60 -0.50 14.67
N GLU A 124 -23.37 -0.82 15.10
CA GLU A 124 -23.04 -1.17 16.49
C GLU A 124 -22.18 -0.15 17.25
N LYS A 125 -21.65 0.92 16.58
CA LYS A 125 -20.78 1.92 17.27
C LYS A 125 -21.05 3.36 16.83
N PRO A 126 -21.82 4.15 17.59
CA PRO A 126 -21.82 5.59 17.41
C PRO A 126 -20.47 6.17 17.88
N GLY A 127 -19.70 6.72 16.96
CA GLY A 127 -18.60 7.63 17.22
C GLY A 127 -17.24 7.03 17.55
N ARG A 128 -16.56 6.43 16.57
CA ARG A 128 -15.11 6.40 16.58
C ARG A 128 -14.56 7.28 15.47
N THR A 129 -14.12 8.47 15.86
CA THR A 129 -13.17 9.28 15.10
C THR A 129 -11.86 8.49 15.06
N CYS A 130 -11.40 8.10 13.88
CA CYS A 130 -10.00 7.74 13.69
C CYS A 130 -9.16 8.98 13.99
N THR A 131 -8.50 8.99 15.12
CA THR A 131 -7.42 9.93 15.40
C THR A 131 -6.18 9.34 14.73
N LEU A 132 -5.65 10.09 13.73
CA LEU A 132 -4.34 9.89 13.16
C LEU A 132 -3.26 10.06 14.21
#